data_6612138229d47f3751fca32e06631c55
#
_entry.id   6612138229d47f3751fca32e06631c55
#
_cell.length_a   1.000
_cell.length_b   1.000
_cell.length_c   1.000
_cell.angle_alpha   90.00
_cell.angle_beta   90.00
_cell.angle_gamma   90.00
#
_symmetry.space_group_name_H-M   'P 1'
#
loop_
_entity.id
_entity.type
_entity.pdbx_description
1 polymer ?
#
loop_
_entity_poly.entity_id
_entity_poly.type
_entity_poly.pdbx_seq_one_letter_code
_entity_poly.pdbx_strand_id
1 'polypeptide(L)'
;MGDDFSNEPVRFDNWFDVVNYHGGNIRTDDQKSWALRGYFECGGGPCYAINFNHVLDGIKTLETRISLVVAMANDLTAKIQSILDIDPTLFIILDGPYEEITAAGFDAGYAATPHAALYYPYLRASWTSNDIPASALVAGLYCRNDATRGVWKAPSNLPLPRGYTPKFKVSDDIQGIYNRGKAINMIRSFGNETPVVWGARTLDDTDAWRYVAVRRLFSSVERDMQAAMEQMMFEPNIPVTWEKVRSAAVTYLHELWKQGALAGASEEQAYIAQIGKNVTMSDADIAQGKMILKIGLAAVRPAEFIILEFSQSMPGG
;
A
#
# COMPACT_ATOMS: atom_id res chain seq x y z
N MET A 1 9.96 -18.93 21.85
CA MET A 1 10.96 -19.37 20.85
C MET A 1 10.23 -20.26 19.86
N GLY A 2 10.13 -19.90 18.59
CA GLY A 2 9.63 -20.76 17.53
C GLY A 2 8.55 -20.22 16.62
N ASP A 3 8.35 -18.91 16.52
CA ASP A 3 7.28 -18.31 15.70
C ASP A 3 7.83 -17.66 14.43
N ASP A 4 9.06 -17.98 14.04
CA ASP A 4 9.68 -17.39 12.86
C ASP A 4 9.60 -18.36 11.69
N PHE A 5 9.15 -17.84 10.55
CA PHE A 5 9.26 -18.53 9.27
C PHE A 5 10.72 -18.83 8.92
N SER A 6 10.94 -19.58 7.85
CA SER A 6 12.28 -19.85 7.31
C SER A 6 13.10 -18.57 7.11
N ASN A 7 14.42 -18.70 7.16
CA ASN A 7 15.35 -17.62 6.78
C ASN A 7 15.33 -17.33 5.28
N GLU A 8 14.77 -18.21 4.49
CA GLU A 8 14.49 -18.01 3.06
C GLU A 8 13.01 -17.71 2.85
N PRO A 9 12.64 -16.92 1.82
CA PRO A 9 11.25 -16.64 1.51
C PRO A 9 10.47 -17.91 1.18
N VAL A 10 9.39 -18.16 1.92
CA VAL A 10 8.46 -19.26 1.67
C VAL A 10 7.21 -18.70 1.01
N ARG A 11 6.86 -19.22 -0.15
CA ARG A 11 5.66 -18.82 -0.88
C ARG A 11 4.44 -19.56 -0.38
N PHE A 12 3.36 -18.83 -0.18
CA PHE A 12 2.03 -19.33 0.12
C PHE A 12 1.03 -18.75 -0.89
N ASP A 13 0.31 -19.59 -1.58
CA ASP A 13 -0.72 -19.17 -2.53
C ASP A 13 -2.11 -19.05 -1.86
N ASN A 14 -2.29 -19.73 -0.73
CA ASN A 14 -3.54 -19.76 0.04
C ASN A 14 -3.30 -20.23 1.48
N TRP A 15 -4.36 -20.19 2.32
CA TRP A 15 -4.30 -20.62 3.71
C TRP A 15 -3.92 -22.10 3.88
N PHE A 16 -4.31 -22.98 2.96
CA PHE A 16 -4.00 -24.38 3.06
C PHE A 16 -2.50 -24.67 2.96
N ASP A 17 -1.76 -23.87 2.18
CA ASP A 17 -0.31 -23.97 2.08
C ASP A 17 0.36 -23.65 3.42
N VAL A 18 -0.15 -22.66 4.16
CA VAL A 18 0.34 -22.32 5.51
C VAL A 18 0.10 -23.49 6.47
N VAL A 19 -1.08 -24.11 6.43
CA VAL A 19 -1.41 -25.29 7.24
C VAL A 19 -0.45 -26.45 6.92
N ASN A 20 -0.19 -26.72 5.66
CA ASN A 20 0.72 -27.77 5.21
C ASN A 20 2.17 -27.49 5.64
N TYR A 21 2.61 -26.24 5.58
CA TYR A 21 3.95 -25.84 6.04
C TYR A 21 4.19 -26.21 7.51
N HIS A 22 3.15 -26.12 8.34
CA HIS A 22 3.16 -26.52 9.74
C HIS A 22 2.78 -28.00 9.98
N GLY A 23 2.79 -28.83 8.94
CA GLY A 23 2.50 -30.28 9.07
C GLY A 23 1.03 -30.57 9.46
N GLY A 24 0.11 -29.69 9.09
CA GLY A 24 -1.33 -29.85 9.35
C GLY A 24 -1.78 -29.36 10.74
N ASN A 25 -0.87 -28.90 11.59
CA ASN A 25 -1.20 -28.48 12.96
C ASN A 25 -0.49 -27.17 13.31
N ILE A 26 -1.22 -26.07 13.22
CA ILE A 26 -0.72 -24.75 13.63
C ILE A 26 -0.87 -24.62 15.15
N ARG A 27 0.20 -24.24 15.80
CA ARG A 27 0.20 -24.00 17.25
C ARG A 27 -0.77 -22.87 17.61
N THR A 28 -1.42 -23.00 18.74
CA THR A 28 -2.42 -22.01 19.19
C THR A 28 -1.79 -20.66 19.54
N ASP A 29 -0.51 -20.62 19.86
CA ASP A 29 0.27 -19.42 20.19
C ASP A 29 1.04 -18.83 18.98
N ASP A 30 0.91 -19.41 17.79
CA ASP A 30 1.54 -18.92 16.57
C ASP A 30 0.76 -17.74 15.97
N GLN A 31 1.00 -16.55 16.52
CA GLN A 31 0.33 -15.31 16.08
C GLN A 31 0.54 -15.02 14.60
N LYS A 32 1.73 -15.30 14.05
CA LYS A 32 2.08 -14.97 12.66
C LYS A 32 1.32 -15.84 11.65
N SER A 33 1.23 -17.14 11.92
CA SER A 33 0.42 -18.03 11.07
C SER A 33 -1.07 -17.66 11.13
N TRP A 34 -1.59 -17.31 12.30
CA TRP A 34 -2.97 -16.82 12.41
C TRP A 34 -3.17 -15.48 11.73
N ALA A 35 -2.17 -14.62 11.69
CA ALA A 35 -2.20 -13.38 10.91
C ALA A 35 -2.28 -13.65 9.40
N LEU A 36 -1.56 -14.65 8.87
CA LEU A 36 -1.69 -15.09 7.47
C LEU A 36 -3.09 -15.63 7.15
N ARG A 37 -3.73 -16.34 8.10
CA ARG A 37 -5.15 -16.70 7.94
C ARG A 37 -6.01 -15.47 7.71
N GLY A 38 -5.86 -14.45 8.55
CA GLY A 38 -6.57 -13.19 8.41
C GLY A 38 -6.29 -12.49 7.06
N TYR A 39 -5.05 -12.52 6.60
CA TYR A 39 -4.65 -12.01 5.29
C TYR A 39 -5.45 -12.67 4.16
N PHE A 40 -5.48 -14.01 4.10
CA PHE A 40 -6.21 -14.74 3.06
C PHE A 40 -7.73 -14.57 3.19
N GLU A 41 -8.29 -14.58 4.40
CA GLU A 41 -9.73 -14.33 4.63
C GLU A 41 -10.15 -12.92 4.18
N CYS A 42 -9.26 -11.93 4.25
CA CYS A 42 -9.47 -10.56 3.76
C CYS A 42 -9.34 -10.42 2.23
N GLY A 43 -8.96 -11.47 1.52
CA GLY A 43 -8.81 -11.47 0.06
C GLY A 43 -7.37 -11.32 -0.41
N GLY A 44 -6.41 -11.66 0.44
CA GLY A 44 -5.00 -11.75 0.08
C GLY A 44 -4.74 -12.79 -1.00
N GLY A 45 -3.88 -12.46 -1.94
CA GLY A 45 -3.36 -13.35 -2.97
C GLY A 45 -2.06 -14.04 -2.56
N PRO A 46 -1.31 -14.60 -3.52
CA PRO A 46 0.00 -15.20 -3.24
C PRO A 46 0.92 -14.25 -2.49
N CYS A 47 1.60 -14.76 -1.47
CA CYS A 47 2.52 -13.97 -0.66
C CYS A 47 3.76 -14.79 -0.29
N TYR A 48 4.78 -14.10 0.21
CA TYR A 48 5.98 -14.71 0.77
C TYR A 48 6.06 -14.39 2.26
N ALA A 49 6.34 -15.39 3.07
CA ALA A 49 6.69 -15.19 4.47
C ALA A 49 8.17 -15.54 4.71
N ILE A 50 8.81 -14.76 5.56
CA ILE A 50 10.23 -14.89 5.89
C ILE A 50 10.47 -14.49 7.32
N ASN A 51 11.52 -15.04 7.92
CA ASN A 51 12.01 -14.58 9.21
C ASN A 51 12.38 -13.09 9.15
N PHE A 52 11.90 -12.32 10.11
CA PHE A 52 12.10 -10.86 10.19
C PHE A 52 13.58 -10.44 10.07
N ASN A 53 14.50 -11.21 10.66
CA ASN A 53 15.93 -10.88 10.63
C ASN A 53 16.52 -10.96 9.22
N HIS A 54 15.92 -11.76 8.34
CA HIS A 54 16.38 -12.04 6.97
C HIS A 54 15.56 -11.31 5.90
N VAL A 55 14.64 -10.42 6.27
CA VAL A 55 13.72 -9.76 5.32
C VAL A 55 14.44 -8.99 4.20
N LEU A 56 15.55 -8.32 4.50
CA LEU A 56 16.31 -7.58 3.49
C LEU A 56 16.97 -8.49 2.46
N ASP A 57 17.53 -9.59 2.90
CA ASP A 57 18.16 -10.56 2.00
C ASP A 57 17.08 -11.31 1.21
N GLY A 58 15.97 -11.65 1.86
CA GLY A 58 14.85 -12.28 1.19
C GLY A 58 14.26 -11.42 0.07
N ILE A 59 14.06 -10.11 0.27
CA ILE A 59 13.57 -9.22 -0.79
C ILE A 59 14.49 -9.27 -2.02
N LYS A 60 15.82 -9.29 -1.82
CA LYS A 60 16.80 -9.32 -2.92
C LYS A 60 16.79 -10.64 -3.70
N THR A 61 16.41 -11.73 -3.07
CA THR A 61 16.43 -13.08 -3.68
C THR A 61 15.14 -13.45 -4.41
N LEU A 62 14.07 -12.63 -4.25
CA LEU A 62 12.81 -12.88 -4.92
C LEU A 62 12.91 -12.66 -6.43
N GLU A 63 12.61 -13.67 -7.22
CA GLU A 63 12.48 -13.56 -8.67
C GLU A 63 11.21 -12.80 -9.08
N THR A 64 10.16 -12.89 -8.27
CA THR A 64 8.90 -12.19 -8.50
C THR A 64 8.90 -10.83 -7.80
N ARG A 65 8.59 -9.78 -8.54
CA ARG A 65 8.45 -8.44 -7.95
C ARG A 65 7.27 -8.39 -6.98
N ILE A 66 7.54 -7.96 -5.76
CA ILE A 66 6.52 -7.71 -4.74
C ILE A 66 6.15 -6.21 -4.74
N SER A 67 5.00 -5.86 -4.17
CA SER A 67 4.56 -4.46 -4.05
C SER A 67 4.34 -4.02 -2.61
N LEU A 68 4.21 -4.97 -1.69
CA LEU A 68 3.91 -4.73 -0.28
C LEU A 68 4.91 -5.46 0.61
N VAL A 69 5.31 -4.80 1.68
CA VAL A 69 5.98 -5.41 2.84
C VAL A 69 5.08 -5.22 4.05
N VAL A 70 4.85 -6.27 4.82
CA VAL A 70 3.89 -6.29 5.93
C VAL A 70 4.61 -6.59 7.23
N ALA A 71 4.41 -5.76 8.24
CA ALA A 71 5.13 -5.84 9.51
C ALA A 71 4.79 -7.09 10.33
N MET A 72 3.51 -7.50 10.38
CA MET A 72 3.03 -8.65 11.15
C MET A 72 3.57 -8.67 12.59
N ALA A 73 3.32 -7.58 13.31
CA ALA A 73 3.78 -7.32 14.68
C ALA A 73 5.30 -7.14 14.85
N ASN A 74 6.08 -7.09 13.79
CA ASN A 74 7.51 -6.79 13.91
C ASN A 74 7.75 -5.27 13.82
N ASP A 75 8.76 -4.80 14.56
CA ASP A 75 9.22 -3.42 14.48
C ASP A 75 10.13 -3.21 13.25
N LEU A 76 9.63 -2.53 12.25
CA LEU A 76 10.36 -2.21 11.02
C LEU A 76 11.06 -0.85 11.08
N THR A 77 11.05 -0.11 12.20
CA THR A 77 11.59 1.26 12.31
C THR A 77 13.00 1.37 11.70
N ALA A 78 13.90 0.48 12.08
CA ALA A 78 15.29 0.50 11.61
C ALA A 78 15.47 -0.06 10.19
N LYS A 79 14.47 -0.69 9.58
CA LYS A 79 14.58 -1.40 8.30
C LYS A 79 13.89 -0.69 7.14
N ILE A 80 12.99 0.27 7.39
CA ILE A 80 12.21 0.95 6.34
C ILE A 80 13.12 1.49 5.24
N GLN A 81 14.14 2.28 5.61
CA GLN A 81 15.03 2.88 4.61
C GLN A 81 15.78 1.82 3.81
N SER A 82 16.31 0.80 4.46
CA SER A 82 17.03 -0.28 3.78
C SER A 82 16.13 -1.10 2.84
N ILE A 83 14.84 -1.26 3.17
CA ILE A 83 13.84 -1.87 2.28
C ILE A 83 13.64 -1.01 1.03
N LEU A 84 13.50 0.30 1.21
CA LEU A 84 13.30 1.25 0.11
C LEU A 84 14.56 1.47 -0.73
N ASP A 85 15.75 1.28 -0.16
CA ASP A 85 17.01 1.29 -0.91
C ASP A 85 17.14 0.07 -1.86
N ILE A 86 16.47 -1.05 -1.53
CA ILE A 86 16.40 -2.23 -2.42
C ILE A 86 15.39 -1.98 -3.54
N ASP A 87 14.18 -1.53 -3.21
CA ASP A 87 13.14 -1.20 -4.18
C ASP A 87 12.31 -0.01 -3.66
N PRO A 88 12.51 1.20 -4.23
CA PRO A 88 11.79 2.41 -3.83
C PRO A 88 10.30 2.39 -4.19
N THR A 89 9.84 1.41 -4.95
CA THR A 89 8.41 1.27 -5.29
C THR A 89 7.61 0.49 -4.25
N LEU A 90 8.26 -0.13 -3.27
CA LEU A 90 7.62 -0.88 -2.20
C LEU A 90 6.78 0.02 -1.29
N PHE A 91 5.69 -0.53 -0.81
CA PHE A 91 4.84 0.09 0.20
C PHE A 91 4.77 -0.78 1.44
N ILE A 92 4.91 -0.18 2.62
CA ILE A 92 5.07 -0.89 3.90
C ILE A 92 3.80 -0.71 4.73
N ILE A 93 3.22 -1.81 5.20
CA ILE A 93 2.06 -1.79 6.08
C ILE A 93 2.51 -2.14 7.49
N LEU A 94 2.31 -1.22 8.42
CA LEU A 94 2.81 -1.26 9.79
C LEU A 94 1.68 -1.49 10.78
N ASP A 95 2.01 -2.05 11.94
CA ASP A 95 1.11 -2.17 13.06
C ASP A 95 1.28 -1.02 14.04
N GLY A 96 0.17 -0.51 14.56
CA GLY A 96 0.12 0.39 15.69
C GLY A 96 0.49 -0.33 16.99
N PRO A 97 0.44 0.38 18.14
CA PRO A 97 0.81 -0.21 19.42
C PRO A 97 -0.13 -1.36 19.81
N TYR A 98 0.41 -2.30 20.54
CA TYR A 98 -0.37 -3.41 21.10
C TYR A 98 -1.31 -2.94 22.22
N GLU A 99 -0.91 -1.86 22.94
CA GLU A 99 -1.67 -1.26 24.04
C GLU A 99 -2.70 -0.23 23.54
N GLU A 100 -3.60 0.15 24.44
CA GLU A 100 -4.61 1.16 24.13
C GLU A 100 -3.97 2.56 24.01
N ILE A 101 -4.23 3.23 22.88
CA ILE A 101 -3.81 4.62 22.69
C ILE A 101 -4.81 5.58 23.32
N THR A 102 -4.28 6.64 23.91
CA THR A 102 -5.06 7.68 24.59
C THR A 102 -4.86 9.04 23.94
N ALA A 103 -5.58 10.05 24.41
CA ALA A 103 -5.43 11.43 23.96
C ALA A 103 -4.07 12.07 24.34
N ALA A 104 -3.29 11.43 25.23
CA ALA A 104 -1.99 11.96 25.67
C ALA A 104 -0.89 11.94 24.60
N GLY A 105 -1.16 11.34 23.45
CA GLY A 105 -0.24 11.21 22.33
C GLY A 105 0.57 9.91 22.35
N PHE A 106 0.66 9.30 21.19
CA PHE A 106 1.49 8.13 20.92
C PHE A 106 2.34 8.43 19.68
N ASP A 107 3.63 8.19 19.75
CA ASP A 107 4.52 8.20 18.59
C ASP A 107 5.16 6.82 18.46
N ALA A 108 4.91 6.15 17.34
CA ALA A 108 5.47 4.85 17.04
C ALA A 108 6.98 4.88 16.74
N GLY A 109 7.61 6.06 16.77
CA GLY A 109 9.04 6.21 16.48
C GLY A 109 9.42 6.14 15.01
N TYR A 110 8.48 5.88 14.10
CA TYR A 110 8.76 5.85 12.67
C TYR A 110 9.07 7.25 12.13
N ALA A 111 10.04 7.33 11.21
CA ALA A 111 10.27 8.54 10.43
C ALA A 111 9.08 8.81 9.50
N ALA A 112 8.84 10.09 9.19
CA ALA A 112 7.86 10.45 8.17
C ALA A 112 8.28 9.89 6.82
N THR A 113 7.36 9.19 6.16
CA THR A 113 7.60 8.59 4.84
C THR A 113 6.29 8.38 4.09
N PRO A 114 6.24 8.65 2.78
CA PRO A 114 5.09 8.34 1.95
C PRO A 114 4.95 6.85 1.64
N HIS A 115 5.97 6.04 1.92
CA HIS A 115 6.04 4.63 1.56
C HIS A 115 5.52 3.69 2.65
N ALA A 116 4.96 4.22 3.73
CA ALA A 116 4.40 3.41 4.80
C ALA A 116 3.06 3.96 5.31
N ALA A 117 2.23 3.06 5.83
CA ALA A 117 1.01 3.38 6.55
C ALA A 117 0.87 2.50 7.79
N LEU A 118 0.44 3.10 8.89
CA LEU A 118 0.29 2.45 10.19
C LEU A 118 -1.18 2.23 10.50
N TYR A 119 -1.53 1.02 10.99
CA TYR A 119 -2.89 0.61 11.29
C TYR A 119 -3.07 0.16 12.74
N TYR A 120 -4.20 0.55 13.33
CA TYR A 120 -4.54 0.28 14.73
C TYR A 120 -6.06 0.10 14.89
N PRO A 121 -6.53 -0.68 15.84
CA PRO A 121 -5.80 -1.54 16.79
C PRO A 121 -5.53 -2.94 16.22
N TYR A 122 -4.86 -3.77 17.01
CA TYR A 122 -4.88 -5.22 16.82
C TYR A 122 -6.32 -5.73 16.81
N LEU A 123 -6.53 -6.90 16.21
CA LEU A 123 -7.84 -7.48 16.02
C LEU A 123 -7.96 -8.79 16.81
N ARG A 124 -9.18 -9.09 17.25
CA ARG A 124 -9.56 -10.38 17.85
C ARG A 124 -10.41 -11.14 16.87
N ALA A 125 -10.24 -12.46 16.85
CA ALA A 125 -11.05 -13.36 16.05
C ALA A 125 -11.63 -14.48 16.93
N SER A 126 -12.84 -14.94 16.63
CA SER A 126 -13.54 -15.94 17.44
C SER A 126 -12.86 -17.33 17.45
N TRP A 127 -11.97 -17.60 16.52
CA TRP A 127 -11.30 -18.87 16.29
C TRP A 127 -9.86 -18.94 16.85
N THR A 128 -9.36 -17.88 17.48
CA THR A 128 -8.06 -17.86 18.14
C THR A 128 -8.09 -17.02 19.41
N SER A 129 -7.28 -17.35 20.38
CA SER A 129 -7.04 -16.53 21.58
C SER A 129 -6.00 -15.44 21.36
N ASN A 130 -5.25 -15.48 20.25
CA ASN A 130 -4.22 -14.50 19.95
C ASN A 130 -4.86 -13.21 19.37
N ASP A 131 -4.34 -12.08 19.79
CA ASP A 131 -4.60 -10.83 19.10
C ASP A 131 -3.84 -10.82 17.77
N ILE A 132 -4.52 -10.46 16.69
CA ILE A 132 -3.99 -10.50 15.33
C ILE A 132 -3.51 -9.10 14.93
N PRO A 133 -2.27 -8.94 14.41
CA PRO A 133 -1.79 -7.65 13.93
C PRO A 133 -2.63 -7.13 12.78
N ALA A 134 -2.96 -5.84 12.82
CA ALA A 134 -3.83 -5.19 11.82
C ALA A 134 -3.22 -5.23 10.42
N SER A 135 -1.90 -5.11 10.32
CA SER A 135 -1.15 -5.03 9.06
C SER A 135 -1.45 -6.19 8.12
N ALA A 136 -1.57 -7.42 8.65
CA ALA A 136 -1.83 -8.62 7.85
C ALA A 136 -3.22 -8.58 7.20
N LEU A 137 -4.27 -8.27 7.98
CA LEU A 137 -5.64 -8.19 7.46
C LEU A 137 -5.78 -7.04 6.45
N VAL A 138 -5.20 -5.90 6.78
CA VAL A 138 -5.19 -4.72 5.90
C VAL A 138 -4.48 -5.02 4.59
N ALA A 139 -3.37 -5.76 4.60
CA ALA A 139 -2.71 -6.20 3.38
C ALA A 139 -3.63 -7.04 2.48
N GLY A 140 -4.40 -7.97 3.07
CA GLY A 140 -5.41 -8.74 2.34
C GLY A 140 -6.51 -7.84 1.76
N LEU A 141 -6.98 -6.85 2.53
CA LEU A 141 -7.95 -5.85 2.04
C LEU A 141 -7.37 -5.00 0.90
N TYR A 142 -6.08 -4.66 0.94
CA TYR A 142 -5.41 -3.97 -0.16
C TYR A 142 -5.44 -4.82 -1.44
N CYS A 143 -5.05 -6.09 -1.35
CA CYS A 143 -5.10 -7.00 -2.50
C CYS A 143 -6.50 -7.07 -3.11
N ARG A 144 -7.53 -7.22 -2.28
CA ARG A 144 -8.93 -7.24 -2.72
C ARG A 144 -9.35 -5.91 -3.36
N ASN A 145 -9.02 -4.78 -2.74
CA ASN A 145 -9.33 -3.45 -3.26
C ASN A 145 -8.67 -3.21 -4.62
N ASP A 146 -7.39 -3.54 -4.73
CA ASP A 146 -6.62 -3.36 -5.97
C ASP A 146 -7.19 -4.19 -7.11
N ALA A 147 -7.53 -5.45 -6.85
CA ALA A 147 -8.09 -6.35 -7.84
C ALA A 147 -9.51 -5.96 -8.30
N THR A 148 -10.32 -5.33 -7.41
CA THR A 148 -11.72 -5.03 -7.71
C THR A 148 -11.97 -3.59 -8.12
N ARG A 149 -11.18 -2.65 -7.60
CA ARG A 149 -11.41 -1.20 -7.74
C ARG A 149 -10.22 -0.44 -8.32
N GLY A 150 -9.04 -1.06 -8.33
CA GLY A 150 -7.77 -0.45 -8.73
C GLY A 150 -6.98 0.17 -7.58
N VAL A 151 -5.66 0.21 -7.74
CA VAL A 151 -4.68 0.70 -6.75
C VAL A 151 -4.89 2.17 -6.37
N TRP A 152 -5.49 2.96 -7.26
CA TRP A 152 -5.83 4.38 -7.06
C TRP A 152 -7.04 4.64 -6.17
N LYS A 153 -7.78 3.58 -5.80
CA LYS A 153 -8.89 3.70 -4.84
C LYS A 153 -8.36 3.58 -3.42
N ALA A 154 -8.72 4.53 -2.57
CA ALA A 154 -8.31 4.49 -1.17
C ALA A 154 -8.71 3.17 -0.52
N PRO A 155 -7.79 2.45 0.13
CA PRO A 155 -8.08 1.22 0.86
C PRO A 155 -8.72 1.52 2.22
N SER A 156 -9.78 2.32 2.22
CA SER A 156 -10.57 2.71 3.38
C SER A 156 -12.06 2.47 3.14
N ASN A 157 -12.83 2.49 4.21
CA ASN A 157 -14.23 2.05 4.23
C ASN A 157 -14.39 0.61 3.70
N LEU A 158 -13.40 -0.23 4.00
CA LEU A 158 -13.40 -1.64 3.62
C LEU A 158 -13.77 -2.48 4.84
N PRO A 159 -14.87 -3.25 4.76
CA PRO A 159 -15.28 -4.10 5.87
C PRO A 159 -14.35 -5.30 6.01
N LEU A 160 -14.03 -5.63 7.26
CA LEU A 160 -13.41 -6.89 7.63
C LEU A 160 -14.41 -8.06 7.42
N PRO A 161 -13.94 -9.29 7.26
CA PRO A 161 -14.80 -10.46 7.32
C PRO A 161 -15.52 -10.57 8.68
N ARG A 162 -16.63 -11.31 8.72
CA ARG A 162 -17.34 -11.56 9.97
C ARG A 162 -16.46 -12.36 10.94
N GLY A 163 -16.60 -12.07 12.24
CA GLY A 163 -15.88 -12.77 13.30
C GLY A 163 -14.60 -12.04 13.76
N TYR A 164 -14.23 -10.93 13.13
CA TYR A 164 -13.19 -10.05 13.61
C TYR A 164 -13.76 -8.87 14.38
N THR A 165 -13.08 -8.48 15.45
CA THR A 165 -13.40 -7.29 16.26
C THR A 165 -12.15 -6.53 16.61
N PRO A 166 -12.16 -5.17 16.66
CA PRO A 166 -11.03 -4.40 17.15
C PRO A 166 -10.76 -4.73 18.63
N LYS A 167 -9.48 -4.86 18.98
CA LYS A 167 -9.06 -5.09 20.37
C LYS A 167 -9.50 -3.96 21.28
N PHE A 168 -9.43 -2.72 20.79
CA PHE A 168 -9.87 -1.51 21.48
C PHE A 168 -10.86 -0.73 20.63
N LYS A 169 -11.80 -0.05 21.29
CA LYS A 169 -12.71 0.88 20.62
C LYS A 169 -12.01 2.22 20.41
N VAL A 170 -12.15 2.78 19.22
CA VAL A 170 -11.61 4.10 18.88
C VAL A 170 -12.74 5.10 18.72
N SER A 171 -12.71 6.18 19.51
CA SER A 171 -13.65 7.31 19.41
C SER A 171 -13.28 8.25 18.25
N ASP A 172 -14.22 9.15 17.92
CA ASP A 172 -13.96 10.21 16.92
C ASP A 172 -12.84 11.15 17.36
N ASP A 173 -12.80 11.47 18.67
CA ASP A 173 -11.77 12.35 19.24
C ASP A 173 -10.37 11.74 19.10
N ILE A 174 -10.22 10.46 19.47
CA ILE A 174 -8.95 9.73 19.31
C ILE A 174 -8.54 9.71 17.85
N GLN A 175 -9.45 9.36 16.94
CA GLN A 175 -9.14 9.37 15.51
C GLN A 175 -8.73 10.76 15.01
N GLY A 176 -9.42 11.81 15.45
CA GLY A 176 -9.13 13.20 15.09
C GLY A 176 -7.71 13.63 15.48
N ILE A 177 -7.23 13.20 16.65
CA ILE A 177 -5.87 13.46 17.12
C ILE A 177 -4.82 12.79 16.21
N TYR A 178 -5.05 11.52 15.88
CA TYR A 178 -4.08 10.70 15.15
C TYR A 178 -4.22 10.74 13.62
N ASN A 179 -5.14 11.53 13.09
CA ASN A 179 -5.32 11.71 11.64
C ASN A 179 -4.48 12.88 11.09
N ARG A 180 -3.34 13.19 11.70
CA ARG A 180 -2.43 14.28 11.31
C ARG A 180 -0.98 13.86 11.47
N GLY A 181 -0.10 14.50 10.73
CA GLY A 181 1.34 14.21 10.76
C GLY A 181 1.61 12.76 10.32
N LYS A 182 2.28 12.01 11.18
CA LYS A 182 2.47 10.55 11.02
C LYS A 182 1.17 9.84 11.41
N ALA A 183 0.22 9.80 10.49
CA ALA A 183 -1.15 9.37 10.77
C ALA A 183 -1.24 7.88 11.17
N ILE A 184 -2.16 7.59 12.09
CA ILE A 184 -2.56 6.23 12.44
C ILE A 184 -3.94 5.96 11.84
N ASN A 185 -4.01 5.00 10.92
CA ASN A 185 -5.27 4.62 10.30
C ASN A 185 -6.04 3.67 11.22
N MET A 186 -7.25 4.06 11.58
CA MET A 186 -8.04 3.34 12.55
C MET A 186 -8.89 2.24 11.93
N ILE A 187 -9.07 1.12 12.64
CA ILE A 187 -10.07 0.10 12.32
C ILE A 187 -11.18 0.25 13.37
N ARG A 188 -12.41 0.51 12.91
CA ARG A 188 -13.52 0.90 13.77
C ARG A 188 -14.80 0.13 13.47
N SER A 189 -15.64 -0.01 14.50
CA SER A 189 -17.02 -0.47 14.35
C SER A 189 -17.98 0.69 14.62
N PHE A 190 -18.96 0.86 13.77
CA PHE A 190 -20.04 1.83 13.93
C PHE A 190 -21.30 1.08 14.40
N GLY A 191 -21.69 1.31 15.66
CA GLY A 191 -22.78 0.54 16.28
C GLY A 191 -22.44 -0.95 16.37
N ASN A 192 -23.34 -1.80 15.86
CA ASN A 192 -23.20 -3.26 15.82
C ASN A 192 -22.73 -3.78 14.45
N GLU A 193 -22.21 -2.89 13.59
CA GLU A 193 -21.76 -3.26 12.25
C GLU A 193 -20.38 -3.92 12.25
N THR A 194 -20.09 -4.60 11.16
CA THR A 194 -18.78 -5.20 10.92
C THR A 194 -17.70 -4.12 10.95
N PRO A 195 -16.56 -4.34 11.63
CA PRO A 195 -15.47 -3.38 11.65
C PRO A 195 -14.99 -3.03 10.25
N VAL A 196 -14.62 -1.76 10.04
CA VAL A 196 -14.11 -1.25 8.78
C VAL A 196 -12.76 -0.57 8.98
N VAL A 197 -11.90 -0.64 7.98
CA VAL A 197 -10.71 0.20 7.89
C VAL A 197 -11.16 1.63 7.63
N TRP A 198 -10.89 2.55 8.56
CA TRP A 198 -11.39 3.92 8.54
C TRP A 198 -10.26 4.94 8.46
N GLY A 199 -9.37 4.75 7.50
CA GLY A 199 -8.25 5.62 7.19
C GLY A 199 -7.38 5.04 6.09
N ALA A 200 -6.75 5.90 5.29
CA ALA A 200 -5.81 5.53 4.23
C ALA A 200 -4.77 6.63 4.00
N ARG A 201 -4.15 7.08 5.10
CA ARG A 201 -3.05 8.04 5.08
C ARG A 201 -1.71 7.34 5.26
N THR A 202 -0.70 7.92 4.64
CA THR A 202 0.69 7.52 4.83
C THR A 202 1.27 8.13 6.12
N LEU A 203 2.52 7.85 6.42
CA LEU A 203 3.27 8.54 7.47
C LEU A 203 3.82 9.91 7.03
N ASP A 204 3.40 10.43 5.87
CA ASP A 204 3.78 11.72 5.32
C ASP A 204 2.53 12.61 5.19
N ASP A 205 2.49 13.72 5.89
CA ASP A 205 1.35 14.65 5.90
C ASP A 205 1.46 15.79 4.86
N THR A 206 2.41 15.70 3.94
CA THR A 206 2.51 16.65 2.83
C THR A 206 1.31 16.51 1.89
N ASP A 207 0.91 17.61 1.25
CA ASP A 207 -0.21 17.58 0.30
C ASP A 207 0.04 16.63 -0.88
N ALA A 208 1.29 16.41 -1.24
CA ALA A 208 1.64 15.51 -2.34
C ALA A 208 1.43 14.03 -1.99
N TRP A 209 1.79 13.61 -0.78
CA TRP A 209 1.98 12.20 -0.46
C TRP A 209 1.14 11.68 0.72
N ARG A 210 0.26 12.51 1.27
CA ARG A 210 -0.60 12.15 2.41
C ARG A 210 -1.39 10.86 2.22
N TYR A 211 -1.77 10.51 1.00
CA TYR A 211 -2.71 9.42 0.73
C TYR A 211 -2.03 8.16 0.18
N VAL A 212 -2.34 7.03 0.80
CA VAL A 212 -1.88 5.68 0.40
C VAL A 212 -2.15 5.42 -1.09
N ALA A 213 -3.37 5.72 -1.55
CA ALA A 213 -3.77 5.49 -2.94
C ALA A 213 -2.91 6.29 -3.93
N VAL A 214 -2.54 7.53 -3.58
CA VAL A 214 -1.69 8.37 -4.43
C VAL A 214 -0.29 7.76 -4.53
N ARG A 215 0.37 7.50 -3.38
CA ARG A 215 1.73 6.92 -3.41
C ARG A 215 1.77 5.58 -4.12
N ARG A 216 0.80 4.71 -3.86
CA ARG A 216 0.76 3.38 -4.47
C ARG A 216 0.47 3.42 -5.97
N LEU A 217 -0.36 4.37 -6.44
CA LEU A 217 -0.55 4.60 -7.88
C LEU A 217 0.77 4.96 -8.56
N PHE A 218 1.53 5.92 -8.00
CA PHE A 218 2.84 6.28 -8.55
C PHE A 218 3.80 5.09 -8.55
N SER A 219 3.87 4.33 -7.45
CA SER A 219 4.70 3.12 -7.37
C SER A 219 4.28 2.05 -8.39
N SER A 220 2.99 1.90 -8.66
CA SER A 220 2.48 0.96 -9.67
C SER A 220 2.88 1.38 -11.08
N VAL A 221 2.66 2.65 -11.43
CA VAL A 221 3.07 3.20 -12.74
C VAL A 221 4.59 3.07 -12.94
N GLU A 222 5.37 3.36 -11.89
CA GLU A 222 6.83 3.26 -11.93
C GLU A 222 7.27 1.81 -12.23
N ARG A 223 6.72 0.82 -11.52
CA ARG A 223 7.01 -0.61 -11.78
C ARG A 223 6.61 -1.05 -13.18
N ASP A 224 5.42 -0.68 -13.63
CA ASP A 224 4.90 -1.07 -14.93
C ASP A 224 5.74 -0.45 -16.06
N MET A 225 6.16 0.81 -15.91
CA MET A 225 7.04 1.48 -16.86
C MET A 225 8.44 0.89 -16.86
N GLN A 226 9.02 0.59 -15.70
CA GLN A 226 10.31 -0.09 -15.62
C GLN A 226 10.26 -1.45 -16.34
N ALA A 227 9.23 -2.26 -16.08
CA ALA A 227 9.06 -3.55 -16.75
C ALA A 227 8.90 -3.41 -18.29
N ALA A 228 8.16 -2.39 -18.73
CA ALA A 228 8.03 -2.11 -20.17
C ALA A 228 9.35 -1.63 -20.80
N MET A 229 10.11 -0.79 -20.09
CA MET A 229 11.42 -0.30 -20.59
C MET A 229 12.49 -1.39 -20.60
N GLU A 230 12.45 -2.36 -19.70
CA GLU A 230 13.35 -3.53 -19.73
C GLU A 230 13.25 -4.31 -21.05
N GLN A 231 12.06 -4.38 -21.67
CA GLN A 231 11.87 -5.02 -22.97
C GLN A 231 12.52 -4.24 -24.13
N MET A 232 12.81 -2.96 -23.91
CA MET A 232 13.48 -2.09 -24.88
C MET A 232 15.01 -2.03 -24.68
N MET A 233 15.52 -2.79 -23.70
CA MET A 233 16.97 -2.87 -23.47
C MET A 233 17.66 -3.44 -24.70
N PHE A 234 18.80 -2.84 -25.07
CA PHE A 234 19.57 -3.14 -26.27
C PHE A 234 18.94 -2.67 -27.60
N GLU A 235 17.75 -2.09 -27.62
CA GLU A 235 17.26 -1.40 -28.82
C GLU A 235 18.10 -0.14 -29.12
N PRO A 236 18.24 0.28 -30.40
CA PRO A 236 18.97 1.48 -30.76
C PRO A 236 18.41 2.73 -30.03
N ASN A 237 19.30 3.51 -29.41
CA ASN A 237 18.93 4.72 -28.70
C ASN A 237 18.75 5.91 -29.68
N ILE A 238 17.71 5.88 -30.50
CA ILE A 238 17.40 6.79 -31.60
C ILE A 238 15.93 7.28 -31.52
N PRO A 239 15.58 8.37 -32.22
CA PRO A 239 14.24 8.98 -32.17
C PRO A 239 13.09 8.01 -32.44
N VAL A 240 13.26 7.05 -33.35
CA VAL A 240 12.22 6.06 -33.67
C VAL A 240 11.89 5.17 -32.47
N THR A 241 12.92 4.75 -31.72
CA THR A 241 12.76 3.95 -30.49
C THR A 241 12.11 4.80 -29.38
N TRP A 242 12.54 6.05 -29.23
CA TRP A 242 11.95 6.97 -28.23
C TRP A 242 10.46 7.16 -28.47
N GLU A 243 10.05 7.32 -29.73
CA GLU A 243 8.63 7.51 -30.06
C GLU A 243 7.81 6.24 -29.78
N LYS A 244 8.37 5.05 -30.00
CA LYS A 244 7.71 3.79 -29.60
C LYS A 244 7.49 3.73 -28.08
N VAL A 245 8.53 4.05 -27.30
CA VAL A 245 8.45 4.06 -25.84
C VAL A 245 7.44 5.11 -25.36
N ARG A 246 7.48 6.31 -25.91
CA ARG A 246 6.53 7.39 -25.58
C ARG A 246 5.09 6.98 -25.89
N SER A 247 4.84 6.42 -27.06
CA SER A 247 3.51 5.98 -27.47
C SER A 247 2.96 4.87 -26.59
N ALA A 248 3.79 3.90 -26.20
CA ALA A 248 3.40 2.85 -25.25
C ALA A 248 3.03 3.43 -23.88
N ALA A 249 3.86 4.35 -23.35
CA ALA A 249 3.58 5.03 -22.10
C ALA A 249 2.28 5.85 -22.16
N VAL A 250 2.07 6.62 -23.21
CA VAL A 250 0.83 7.39 -23.44
C VAL A 250 -0.38 6.48 -23.46
N THR A 251 -0.32 5.37 -24.19
CA THR A 251 -1.43 4.41 -24.25
C THR A 251 -1.78 3.85 -22.88
N TYR A 252 -0.78 3.46 -22.10
CA TYR A 252 -0.97 2.95 -20.74
C TYR A 252 -1.60 4.03 -19.82
N LEU A 253 -1.07 5.26 -19.85
CA LEU A 253 -1.56 6.37 -19.03
C LEU A 253 -2.98 6.80 -19.43
N HIS A 254 -3.30 6.74 -20.72
CA HIS A 254 -4.64 6.98 -21.24
C HIS A 254 -5.66 5.97 -20.70
N GLU A 255 -5.31 4.69 -20.65
CA GLU A 255 -6.17 3.66 -20.06
C GLU A 255 -6.37 3.88 -18.55
N LEU A 256 -5.33 4.27 -17.79
CA LEU A 256 -5.47 4.66 -16.39
C LEU A 256 -6.41 5.86 -16.20
N TRP A 257 -6.31 6.86 -17.07
CA TRP A 257 -7.19 8.02 -17.03
C TRP A 257 -8.65 7.64 -17.32
N LYS A 258 -8.91 6.83 -18.34
CA LYS A 258 -10.26 6.30 -18.64
C LYS A 258 -10.85 5.51 -17.48
N GLN A 259 -10.04 4.78 -16.74
CA GLN A 259 -10.45 4.03 -15.55
C GLN A 259 -10.68 4.94 -14.34
N GLY A 260 -10.42 6.25 -14.45
CA GLY A 260 -10.60 7.22 -13.37
C GLY A 260 -9.49 7.18 -12.32
N ALA A 261 -8.30 6.71 -12.67
CA ALA A 261 -7.10 6.76 -11.82
C ALA A 261 -6.45 8.16 -11.80
N LEU A 262 -6.62 8.92 -12.89
CA LEU A 262 -6.04 10.24 -13.06
C LEU A 262 -7.12 11.30 -13.11
N ALA A 263 -6.84 12.47 -12.54
CA ALA A 263 -7.67 13.65 -12.56
C ALA A 263 -7.41 14.45 -13.85
N GLY A 264 -8.35 15.32 -14.22
CA GLY A 264 -8.25 16.19 -15.39
C GLY A 264 -9.39 15.94 -16.39
N ALA A 265 -9.85 17.03 -17.01
CA ALA A 265 -10.91 16.97 -18.02
C ALA A 265 -10.39 16.60 -19.42
N SER A 266 -9.07 16.72 -19.63
CA SER A 266 -8.39 16.32 -20.86
C SER A 266 -7.11 15.54 -20.53
N GLU A 267 -6.55 14.87 -21.54
CA GLU A 267 -5.31 14.09 -21.42
C GLU A 267 -4.15 14.94 -20.95
N GLU A 268 -4.00 16.14 -21.49
CA GLU A 268 -2.90 17.07 -21.16
C GLU A 268 -2.96 17.55 -19.71
N GLN A 269 -4.14 17.53 -19.09
CA GLN A 269 -4.32 17.82 -17.67
C GLN A 269 -4.07 16.61 -16.79
N ALA A 270 -4.27 15.40 -17.31
CA ALA A 270 -4.22 14.16 -16.57
C ALA A 270 -2.80 13.58 -16.49
N TYR A 271 -2.03 13.65 -17.58
CA TYR A 271 -0.69 13.09 -17.62
C TYR A 271 0.18 13.72 -18.70
N ILE A 272 1.49 13.56 -18.53
CA ILE A 272 2.50 13.86 -19.56
C ILE A 272 3.48 12.69 -19.66
N ALA A 273 3.97 12.40 -20.87
CA ALA A 273 5.07 11.48 -21.11
C ALA A 273 6.06 12.13 -22.10
N GLN A 274 7.28 12.30 -21.66
CA GLN A 274 8.33 12.98 -22.40
C GLN A 274 9.56 12.12 -22.50
N ILE A 275 10.15 12.02 -23.71
CA ILE A 275 11.41 11.36 -23.99
C ILE A 275 12.01 12.01 -25.22
N GLY A 276 13.32 12.24 -25.23
CA GLY A 276 14.01 12.78 -26.39
C GLY A 276 15.26 13.57 -26.08
N LYS A 277 16.05 13.78 -27.12
CA LYS A 277 17.24 14.64 -27.06
C LYS A 277 16.83 16.10 -26.78
N ASN A 278 17.55 16.75 -25.87
CA ASN A 278 17.27 18.12 -25.38
C ASN A 278 15.90 18.28 -24.69
N VAL A 279 15.16 17.19 -24.46
CA VAL A 279 13.93 17.16 -23.69
C VAL A 279 14.17 16.47 -22.34
N THR A 280 14.64 15.24 -22.37
CA THR A 280 14.96 14.42 -21.19
C THR A 280 16.40 13.95 -21.18
N MET A 281 17.10 13.96 -22.32
CA MET A 281 18.47 13.45 -22.49
C MET A 281 19.35 14.46 -23.17
N SER A 282 20.60 14.58 -22.71
CA SER A 282 21.71 15.26 -23.39
C SER A 282 22.40 14.32 -24.38
N ASP A 283 23.28 14.88 -25.23
CA ASP A 283 24.17 14.07 -26.08
C ASP A 283 25.08 13.14 -25.27
N ALA A 284 25.50 13.56 -24.08
CA ALA A 284 26.28 12.75 -23.18
C ALA A 284 25.47 11.55 -22.62
N ASP A 285 24.21 11.75 -22.26
CA ASP A 285 23.34 10.67 -21.81
C ASP A 285 23.12 9.63 -22.90
N ILE A 286 22.85 10.10 -24.14
CA ILE A 286 22.66 9.22 -25.29
C ILE A 286 23.96 8.44 -25.60
N ALA A 287 25.12 9.10 -25.56
CA ALA A 287 26.40 8.45 -25.77
C ALA A 287 26.74 7.43 -24.66
N GLN A 288 26.24 7.62 -23.45
CA GLN A 288 26.33 6.67 -22.33
C GLN A 288 25.28 5.55 -22.40
N GLY A 289 24.45 5.50 -23.45
CA GLY A 289 23.39 4.49 -23.61
C GLY A 289 22.17 4.72 -22.73
N LYS A 290 22.02 5.91 -22.13
CA LYS A 290 20.84 6.22 -21.29
C LYS A 290 19.65 6.58 -22.15
N MET A 291 18.49 5.97 -21.82
CA MET A 291 17.17 6.35 -22.34
C MET A 291 16.30 6.79 -21.16
N ILE A 292 15.89 8.05 -21.13
CA ILE A 292 15.21 8.67 -19.99
C ILE A 292 13.79 9.06 -20.39
N LEU A 293 12.80 8.32 -19.87
CA LEU A 293 11.38 8.63 -19.96
C LEU A 293 10.97 9.42 -18.71
N LYS A 294 10.36 10.59 -18.88
CA LYS A 294 9.77 11.38 -17.80
C LYS A 294 8.24 11.30 -17.89
N ILE A 295 7.60 10.97 -16.77
CA ILE A 295 6.15 10.88 -16.65
C ILE A 295 5.69 11.81 -15.54
N GLY A 296 4.66 12.61 -15.82
CA GLY A 296 3.91 13.38 -14.83
C GLY A 296 2.48 12.88 -14.77
N LEU A 297 1.92 12.78 -13.56
CA LEU A 297 0.58 12.26 -13.29
C LEU A 297 -0.20 13.21 -12.40
N ALA A 298 -1.46 13.46 -12.74
CA ALA A 298 -2.44 14.10 -11.89
C ALA A 298 -3.26 13.02 -11.17
N ALA A 299 -2.75 12.46 -10.07
CA ALA A 299 -3.44 11.41 -9.33
C ALA A 299 -4.76 11.90 -8.72
N VAL A 300 -5.81 11.07 -8.76
CA VAL A 300 -7.05 11.33 -8.01
C VAL A 300 -6.77 11.23 -6.51
N ARG A 301 -7.48 12.05 -5.73
CA ARG A 301 -7.37 12.07 -4.26
C ARG A 301 -8.70 11.65 -3.63
N PRO A 302 -8.69 10.93 -2.52
CA PRO A 302 -9.91 10.57 -1.82
C PRO A 302 -10.56 11.81 -1.19
N ALA A 303 -11.90 11.85 -1.14
CA ALA A 303 -12.64 12.80 -0.31
C ALA A 303 -12.72 12.21 1.10
N GLU A 304 -12.11 12.87 2.08
CA GLU A 304 -12.16 12.47 3.49
C GLU A 304 -13.24 13.23 4.26
N PHE A 305 -13.58 14.44 3.80
CA PHE A 305 -14.56 15.30 4.44
C PHE A 305 -15.68 15.65 3.46
N ILE A 306 -16.92 15.40 3.85
CA ILE A 306 -18.10 15.77 3.09
C ILE A 306 -18.79 16.89 3.87
N ILE A 307 -18.80 18.11 3.33
CA ILE A 307 -19.49 19.24 3.88
C ILE A 307 -20.82 19.38 3.15
N LEU A 308 -21.92 19.30 3.87
CA LEU A 308 -23.26 19.49 3.34
C LEU A 308 -23.76 20.87 3.74
N GLU A 309 -24.00 21.73 2.76
CA GLU A 309 -24.59 23.05 2.96
C GLU A 309 -26.05 23.06 2.49
N PHE A 310 -26.96 23.38 3.39
CA PHE A 310 -28.37 23.52 3.09
C PHE A 310 -28.76 24.98 3.14
N SER A 311 -29.34 25.48 2.07
CA SER A 311 -29.98 26.80 2.05
C SER A 311 -31.47 26.65 1.85
N GLN A 312 -32.28 27.27 2.71
CA GLN A 312 -33.70 27.36 2.56
C GLN A 312 -34.06 28.77 2.05
N SER A 313 -34.58 28.86 0.83
CA SER A 313 -35.18 30.11 0.36
C SER A 313 -36.56 30.25 1.00
N MET A 314 -36.76 31.27 1.82
CA MET A 314 -38.12 31.62 2.24
C MET A 314 -38.86 32.22 1.06
N PRO A 315 -40.09 31.78 0.73
CA PRO A 315 -40.89 32.46 -0.23
C PRO A 315 -41.10 33.91 0.26
N GLY A 316 -40.70 34.88 -0.54
CA GLY A 316 -40.93 36.30 -0.22
C GLY A 316 -42.43 36.50 -0.02
N GLY A 317 -42.76 37.15 1.13
CA GLY A 317 -44.10 37.59 1.39
C GLY A 317 -44.50 38.76 0.51
#